data_967eeb10b14e63a2c41f61b43b44b4c9
#
_entry.id   967eeb10b14e63a2c41f61b43b44b4c9
#
_cell.length_a   1.000
_cell.length_b   1.000
_cell.length_c   1.000
_cell.angle_alpha   90.00
_cell.angle_beta   90.00
_cell.angle_gamma   90.00
#
_symmetry.space_group_name_H-M   'P 1'
#
loop_
_entity.id
_entity.type
_entity.pdbx_description
1 polymer ?
#
loop_
_entity_poly.entity_id
_entity_poly.type
_entity_poly.pdbx_seq_one_letter_code
_entity_poly.pdbx_strand_id
1 'polypeptide(L)'
;IETVEAVDDSTVLIKAMLNDEGAAVNPLQMITYLEEAYVFQKAWVEAVEARSGDDPAAVKRDLGEDVVWSGPYTKYYADDQKVVFVRDDAYWGQDASMWGTLPVPKYIVHTIYADNPAGETALKAGEVDVCQQFIANIQDLWLKDGLPISTYMDEAPWGICVNMPTAYYNLDKPVLQNAALRKAIALAVDYDAIIQNAMTGQSPSFADVPRSLMNPTAGEQATFDHEAVKDLQWAGDDAASAIAMLDAAGIVDTDGDGWRDIDGEKISLNACCPNGWTDWMAAMEIVAAAGEKIGIEITTEFPEWSVYQTVVTAATQDQYDIFMMWTDSAAPTQPWGRVRQLMSSEFVGVEGNWSGNWGHFSNARADEIIAAIPSETDEAALKALYTEAVQIYLTEVPSFSLMYRPNMFHAVNESVWTNFPDASDGRNIPPAICVDGYGIAALYELELVNP
;
A
#
# COMPACT_ATOMS: atom_id res chain seq x y z
N ILE A 1 -13.27 16.74 12.51
CA ILE A 1 -12.99 17.52 13.75
C ILE A 1 -13.83 18.79 13.71
N GLU A 2 -14.54 19.10 14.80
CA GLU A 2 -15.31 20.35 14.93
C GLU A 2 -14.41 21.48 15.45
N THR A 3 -13.69 21.23 16.56
CA THR A 3 -12.76 22.22 17.13
C THR A 3 -11.50 21.57 17.69
N VAL A 4 -10.42 22.33 17.69
CA VAL A 4 -9.17 22.04 18.40
C VAL A 4 -8.85 23.25 19.25
N GLU A 5 -8.82 23.11 20.57
CA GLU A 5 -8.65 24.20 21.53
C GLU A 5 -7.52 23.88 22.51
N ALA A 6 -6.58 24.78 22.69
CA ALA A 6 -5.65 24.75 23.82
C ALA A 6 -6.39 25.26 25.09
N VAL A 7 -6.67 24.31 26.01
CA VAL A 7 -7.36 24.62 27.27
C VAL A 7 -6.41 25.27 28.27
N ASP A 8 -5.18 24.80 28.31
CA ASP A 8 -4.07 25.30 29.11
C ASP A 8 -2.72 24.94 28.46
N ASP A 9 -1.60 25.18 29.13
CA ASP A 9 -0.24 24.99 28.63
C ASP A 9 0.10 23.52 28.34
N SER A 10 -0.71 22.57 28.77
CA SER A 10 -0.45 21.12 28.66
C SER A 10 -1.66 20.31 28.17
N THR A 11 -2.78 20.99 27.90
CA THR A 11 -4.05 20.32 27.54
C THR A 11 -4.61 20.85 26.24
N VAL A 12 -4.81 19.96 25.28
CA VAL A 12 -5.53 20.22 24.03
C VAL A 12 -6.85 19.48 24.04
N LEU A 13 -7.95 20.18 23.81
CA LEU A 13 -9.29 19.61 23.66
C LEU A 13 -9.64 19.51 22.19
N ILE A 14 -9.88 18.31 21.70
CA ILE A 14 -10.32 18.04 20.34
C ILE A 14 -11.76 17.54 20.39
N LYS A 15 -12.67 18.20 19.69
CA LYS A 15 -14.07 17.81 19.59
C LYS A 15 -14.38 17.22 18.23
N ALA A 16 -15.04 16.08 18.23
CA ALA A 16 -15.58 15.47 17.01
C ALA A 16 -16.78 16.28 16.50
N MET A 17 -16.98 16.30 15.20
CA MET A 17 -18.28 16.68 14.63
C MET A 17 -19.34 15.68 15.07
N LEU A 18 -20.55 16.17 15.32
CA LEU A 18 -21.69 15.33 15.66
C LEU A 18 -22.69 15.33 14.48
N ASN A 19 -23.36 14.19 14.31
CA ASN A 19 -24.51 14.09 13.42
C ASN A 19 -25.77 14.69 14.07
N ASP A 20 -26.89 14.68 13.36
CA ASP A 20 -28.19 15.23 13.83
C ASP A 20 -28.72 14.51 15.08
N GLU A 21 -28.25 13.31 15.38
CA GLU A 21 -28.64 12.50 16.54
C GLU A 21 -27.66 12.69 17.73
N GLY A 22 -26.63 13.52 17.58
CA GLY A 22 -25.64 13.83 18.59
C GLY A 22 -24.56 12.77 18.76
N ALA A 23 -24.44 11.83 17.82
CA ALA A 23 -23.34 10.86 17.80
C ALA A 23 -22.12 11.43 17.05
N ALA A 24 -20.91 11.06 17.50
CA ALA A 24 -19.69 11.49 16.83
C ALA A 24 -19.63 10.93 15.40
N VAL A 25 -19.37 11.81 14.44
CA VAL A 25 -19.08 11.41 13.06
C VAL A 25 -17.65 10.87 13.00
N ASN A 26 -17.51 9.65 12.50
CA ASN A 26 -16.22 8.99 12.30
C ASN A 26 -15.32 8.95 13.54
N PRO A 27 -15.76 8.34 14.68
CA PRO A 27 -15.00 8.32 15.92
C PRO A 27 -13.65 7.57 15.79
N LEU A 28 -13.59 6.53 14.95
CA LEU A 28 -12.35 5.78 14.72
C LEU A 28 -11.31 6.66 13.97
N GLN A 29 -11.73 7.47 13.01
CA GLN A 29 -10.83 8.39 12.32
C GLN A 29 -10.22 9.44 13.25
N MET A 30 -10.97 9.84 14.29
CA MET A 30 -10.42 10.72 15.33
C MET A 30 -9.26 10.06 16.07
N ILE A 31 -9.39 8.77 16.41
CA ILE A 31 -8.33 7.99 17.08
C ILE A 31 -7.12 7.87 16.16
N THR A 32 -7.30 7.44 14.92
CA THR A 32 -6.22 7.33 13.93
C THR A 32 -5.53 8.68 13.69
N TYR A 33 -6.29 9.76 13.57
CA TYR A 33 -5.71 11.09 13.41
C TYR A 33 -4.82 11.49 14.60
N LEU A 34 -5.24 11.17 15.83
CA LEU A 34 -4.45 11.46 17.03
C LEU A 34 -3.19 10.59 17.13
N GLU A 35 -3.24 9.35 16.64
CA GLU A 35 -2.11 8.43 16.62
C GLU A 35 -1.09 8.79 15.53
N GLU A 36 -1.54 9.29 14.38
CA GLU A 36 -0.72 9.57 13.20
C GLU A 36 -0.37 11.06 13.05
N ALA A 37 -0.98 11.96 13.84
CA ALA A 37 -0.75 13.39 13.72
C ALA A 37 0.67 13.78 14.17
N TYR A 38 1.44 14.33 13.24
CA TYR A 38 2.74 14.92 13.58
C TYR A 38 2.54 16.18 14.42
N VAL A 39 3.24 16.27 15.55
CA VAL A 39 3.24 17.44 16.42
C VAL A 39 4.43 18.32 16.08
N PHE A 40 4.15 19.54 15.59
CA PHE A 40 5.17 20.50 15.22
C PHE A 40 5.27 21.65 16.25
N GLN A 41 6.48 22.21 16.39
CA GLN A 41 6.67 23.40 17.17
C GLN A 41 5.95 24.60 16.51
N LYS A 42 5.07 25.28 17.26
CA LYS A 42 4.26 26.41 16.75
C LYS A 42 5.12 27.50 16.10
N ALA A 43 6.20 27.91 16.73
CA ALA A 43 7.08 28.97 16.20
C ALA A 43 7.73 28.58 14.87
N TRP A 44 8.03 27.29 14.68
CA TRP A 44 8.55 26.79 13.41
C TRP A 44 7.47 26.81 12.33
N VAL A 45 6.25 26.36 12.63
CA VAL A 45 5.13 26.40 11.67
C VAL A 45 4.84 27.84 11.24
N GLU A 46 4.75 28.79 12.17
CA GLU A 46 4.54 30.21 11.88
C GLU A 46 5.67 30.77 10.98
N ALA A 47 6.92 30.35 11.17
CA ALA A 47 8.04 30.72 10.32
C ALA A 47 7.93 30.15 8.90
N VAL A 48 7.47 28.90 8.75
CA VAL A 48 7.22 28.27 7.45
C VAL A 48 6.09 28.98 6.71
N GLU A 49 4.98 29.26 7.37
CA GLU A 49 3.86 30.01 6.79
C GLU A 49 4.30 31.40 6.32
N ALA A 50 5.04 32.14 7.16
CA ALA A 50 5.52 33.46 6.83
C ALA A 50 6.46 33.48 5.59
N ARG A 51 7.40 32.51 5.48
CA ARG A 51 8.31 32.43 4.32
C ARG A 51 7.64 31.87 3.07
N SER A 52 6.53 31.16 3.23
CA SER A 52 5.72 30.63 2.13
C SER A 52 4.67 31.62 1.61
N GLY A 53 4.49 32.77 2.28
CA GLY A 53 3.55 33.81 1.87
C GLY A 53 2.10 33.39 1.88
N ASP A 54 1.70 32.54 2.82
CA ASP A 54 0.37 31.91 2.94
C ASP A 54 -0.04 31.05 1.73
N ASP A 55 0.92 30.62 0.90
CA ASP A 55 0.69 29.69 -0.22
C ASP A 55 0.80 28.23 0.26
N PRO A 56 -0.30 27.47 0.33
CA PRO A 56 -0.26 26.07 0.76
C PRO A 56 0.66 25.16 -0.09
N ALA A 57 0.81 25.49 -1.38
CA ALA A 57 1.71 24.74 -2.25
C ALA A 57 3.19 25.07 -1.95
N ALA A 58 3.51 26.28 -1.51
CA ALA A 58 4.85 26.62 -1.05
C ALA A 58 5.15 25.99 0.31
N VAL A 59 4.17 25.93 1.23
CA VAL A 59 4.31 25.20 2.51
C VAL A 59 4.67 23.73 2.26
N LYS A 60 3.97 23.05 1.35
CA LYS A 60 4.25 21.65 1.00
C LYS A 60 5.63 21.42 0.38
N ARG A 61 6.24 22.45 -0.19
CA ARG A 61 7.59 22.37 -0.79
C ARG A 61 8.70 22.84 0.14
N ASP A 62 8.37 23.26 1.35
CA ASP A 62 9.37 23.68 2.33
C ASP A 62 10.26 22.49 2.73
N LEU A 63 11.57 22.69 2.71
CA LEU A 63 12.55 21.63 2.98
C LEU A 63 12.73 21.32 4.46
N GLY A 64 12.08 22.06 5.36
CA GLY A 64 12.13 21.84 6.80
C GLY A 64 13.52 22.00 7.40
N GLU A 65 14.34 22.94 6.90
CA GLU A 65 15.74 23.07 7.32
C GLU A 65 15.90 23.40 8.82
N ASP A 66 14.98 24.18 9.37
CA ASP A 66 15.03 24.66 10.75
C ASP A 66 14.06 23.91 11.68
N VAL A 67 13.62 22.71 11.31
CA VAL A 67 12.66 21.93 12.10
C VAL A 67 13.21 21.56 13.47
N VAL A 68 12.37 21.66 14.50
CA VAL A 68 12.71 21.20 15.85
C VAL A 68 12.36 19.73 15.97
N TRP A 69 13.38 18.91 16.16
CA TRP A 69 13.25 17.47 16.29
C TRP A 69 12.86 17.06 17.72
N SER A 70 11.88 16.16 17.85
CA SER A 70 11.48 15.60 19.15
C SER A 70 11.89 14.13 19.31
N GLY A 71 12.38 13.48 18.27
CA GLY A 71 12.88 12.10 18.28
C GLY A 71 14.35 12.00 18.61
N PRO A 72 14.87 10.77 18.74
CA PRO A 72 16.27 10.53 19.12
C PRO A 72 17.29 10.79 18.00
N TYR A 73 16.85 11.12 16.80
CA TYR A 73 17.71 11.42 15.66
C TYR A 73 17.34 12.72 15.00
N THR A 74 18.34 13.43 14.49
CA THR A 74 18.19 14.66 13.73
C THR A 74 18.85 14.54 12.37
N LYS A 75 18.39 15.35 11.39
CA LYS A 75 18.98 15.35 10.04
C LYS A 75 20.45 15.83 10.10
N TYR A 76 21.35 14.99 9.63
CA TYR A 76 22.78 15.31 9.52
C TYR A 76 23.17 15.74 8.11
N TYR A 77 22.68 15.00 7.10
CA TYR A 77 23.00 15.22 5.69
C TYR A 77 21.87 14.66 4.81
N ALA A 78 21.62 15.30 3.66
CA ALA A 78 20.75 14.77 2.63
C ALA A 78 21.19 15.25 1.24
N ASP A 79 21.14 14.36 0.27
CA ASP A 79 21.25 14.63 -1.17
C ASP A 79 20.29 13.71 -1.95
N ASP A 80 20.45 13.61 -3.26
CA ASP A 80 19.64 12.75 -4.14
C ASP A 80 20.02 11.26 -4.08
N GLN A 81 21.07 10.90 -3.34
CA GLN A 81 21.56 9.51 -3.20
C GLN A 81 21.31 8.94 -1.82
N LYS A 82 21.29 9.76 -0.78
CA LYS A 82 21.11 9.31 0.60
C LYS A 82 20.60 10.40 1.53
N VAL A 83 19.96 9.94 2.60
CA VAL A 83 19.63 10.75 3.78
C VAL A 83 20.34 10.15 4.99
N VAL A 84 20.98 11.00 5.77
CA VAL A 84 21.72 10.61 6.98
C VAL A 84 21.14 11.31 8.19
N PHE A 85 20.78 10.54 9.19
CA PHE A 85 20.42 11.03 10.51
C PHE A 85 21.53 10.74 11.52
N VAL A 86 21.68 11.63 12.49
CA VAL A 86 22.61 11.45 13.61
C VAL A 86 21.84 11.43 14.92
N ARG A 87 22.23 10.54 15.83
CA ARG A 87 21.64 10.45 17.17
C ARG A 87 21.92 11.71 17.97
N ASP A 88 20.88 12.25 18.58
CA ASP A 88 21.01 13.30 19.58
C ASP A 88 21.38 12.68 20.94
N ASP A 89 22.63 12.83 21.34
CA ASP A 89 23.10 12.28 22.61
C ASP A 89 22.53 13.04 23.85
N ALA A 90 21.81 14.15 23.63
CA ALA A 90 21.03 14.87 24.63
C ALA A 90 19.52 14.56 24.57
N TYR A 91 19.12 13.58 23.79
CA TYR A 91 17.70 13.21 23.62
C TYR A 91 17.00 12.99 24.97
N TRP A 92 15.91 13.70 25.18
CA TRP A 92 15.16 13.70 26.45
C TRP A 92 14.56 12.33 26.80
N GLY A 93 14.25 11.50 25.81
CA GLY A 93 13.69 10.16 26.02
C GLY A 93 14.66 9.14 26.62
N GLN A 94 15.94 9.49 26.84
CA GLN A 94 16.87 8.67 27.63
C GLN A 94 16.60 8.74 29.15
N ASP A 95 15.69 9.58 29.61
CA ASP A 95 15.25 9.61 31.00
C ASP A 95 14.66 8.25 31.41
N ALA A 96 14.90 7.85 32.67
CA ALA A 96 14.44 6.57 33.20
C ALA A 96 12.90 6.40 33.22
N SER A 97 12.15 7.47 33.14
CA SER A 97 10.69 7.45 33.02
C SER A 97 10.20 7.15 31.57
N MET A 98 11.10 7.13 30.61
CA MET A 98 10.84 6.88 29.19
C MET A 98 11.59 5.61 28.73
N TRP A 99 12.50 5.71 27.76
CA TRP A 99 13.30 4.58 27.28
C TRP A 99 14.42 4.18 28.25
N GLY A 100 14.87 5.10 29.10
CA GLY A 100 15.96 4.89 30.06
C GLY A 100 17.35 4.82 29.44
N THR A 101 17.45 4.87 28.12
CA THR A 101 18.69 4.78 27.35
C THR A 101 18.54 5.48 26.00
N LEU A 102 19.65 5.62 25.29
CA LEU A 102 19.67 6.06 23.88
C LEU A 102 19.60 4.85 22.94
N PRO A 103 19.06 4.99 21.71
CA PRO A 103 19.17 3.95 20.70
C PRO A 103 20.66 3.71 20.38
N VAL A 104 20.99 2.47 20.01
CA VAL A 104 22.40 2.02 19.90
C VAL A 104 23.14 2.64 18.70
N PRO A 105 22.59 2.64 17.47
CA PRO A 105 23.29 3.21 16.33
C PRO A 105 23.49 4.72 16.47
N LYS A 106 24.69 5.22 16.15
CA LYS A 106 24.95 6.66 16.15
C LYS A 106 24.41 7.34 14.90
N TYR A 107 24.41 6.65 13.78
CA TYR A 107 23.91 7.15 12.50
C TYR A 107 22.89 6.18 11.92
N ILE A 108 21.87 6.73 11.24
CA ILE A 108 20.98 6.01 10.36
C ILE A 108 21.20 6.56 8.95
N VAL A 109 21.49 5.69 8.00
CA VAL A 109 21.74 6.06 6.62
C VAL A 109 20.71 5.39 5.73
N HIS A 110 19.86 6.18 5.09
CA HIS A 110 18.97 5.71 4.03
C HIS A 110 19.63 5.95 2.68
N THR A 111 20.11 4.90 2.06
CA THR A 111 20.62 4.94 0.69
C THR A 111 19.47 4.77 -0.29
N ILE A 112 19.42 5.59 -1.33
CA ILE A 112 18.39 5.54 -2.39
C ILE A 112 18.93 4.65 -3.51
N TYR A 113 18.24 3.55 -3.78
CA TYR A 113 18.55 2.63 -4.86
C TYR A 113 17.54 2.80 -6.00
N ALA A 114 18.00 2.66 -7.24
CA ALA A 114 17.18 2.84 -8.43
C ALA A 114 16.15 1.71 -8.63
N ASP A 115 16.49 0.49 -8.19
CA ASP A 115 15.69 -0.71 -8.41
C ASP A 115 15.93 -1.79 -7.34
N ASN A 116 15.12 -2.84 -7.35
CA ASN A 116 15.23 -3.96 -6.42
C ASN A 116 16.59 -4.69 -6.53
N PRO A 117 17.14 -5.01 -7.72
CA PRO A 117 18.44 -5.65 -7.85
C PRO A 117 19.61 -4.87 -7.23
N ALA A 118 19.58 -3.55 -7.29
CA ALA A 118 20.62 -2.72 -6.69
C ALA A 118 20.60 -2.81 -5.16
N GLY A 119 19.41 -2.77 -4.54
CA GLY A 119 19.25 -2.97 -3.09
C GLY A 119 19.65 -4.37 -2.63
N GLU A 120 19.28 -5.42 -3.38
CA GLU A 120 19.70 -6.80 -3.12
C GLU A 120 21.23 -6.94 -3.14
N THR A 121 21.88 -6.34 -4.13
CA THR A 121 23.34 -6.37 -4.26
C THR A 121 24.01 -5.72 -3.05
N ALA A 122 23.52 -4.57 -2.62
CA ALA A 122 24.05 -3.86 -1.44
C ALA A 122 23.84 -4.66 -0.15
N LEU A 123 22.67 -5.31 0.03
CA LEU A 123 22.43 -6.18 1.18
C LEU A 123 23.40 -7.38 1.20
N LYS A 124 23.57 -8.06 0.06
CA LYS A 124 24.51 -9.20 -0.06
C LYS A 124 25.95 -8.80 0.22
N ALA A 125 26.35 -7.61 -0.18
CA ALA A 125 27.68 -7.07 0.05
C ALA A 125 27.91 -6.58 1.51
N GLY A 126 26.85 -6.50 2.31
CA GLY A 126 26.92 -5.92 3.67
C GLY A 126 27.11 -4.40 3.66
N GLU A 127 26.70 -3.73 2.58
CA GLU A 127 26.72 -2.27 2.47
C GLU A 127 25.51 -1.63 3.15
N VAL A 128 24.45 -2.40 3.34
CA VAL A 128 23.27 -2.04 4.12
C VAL A 128 22.94 -3.13 5.13
N ASP A 129 22.48 -2.72 6.30
CA ASP A 129 22.10 -3.63 7.39
C ASP A 129 20.64 -4.06 7.26
N VAL A 130 19.77 -3.21 6.69
CA VAL A 130 18.34 -3.48 6.45
C VAL A 130 17.97 -3.12 5.02
N CYS A 131 17.39 -4.07 4.30
CA CYS A 131 16.85 -3.85 2.96
C CYS A 131 15.32 -3.91 3.00
N GLN A 132 14.66 -2.88 2.47
CA GLN A 132 13.21 -2.75 2.41
C GLN A 132 12.63 -2.98 1.02
N GLN A 133 13.46 -3.39 0.07
CA GLN A 133 13.08 -3.71 -1.29
C GLN A 133 12.71 -5.19 -1.44
N PHE A 134 11.92 -5.49 -2.45
CA PHE A 134 11.64 -6.88 -2.82
C PHE A 134 12.92 -7.58 -3.30
N ILE A 135 13.18 -8.76 -2.76
CA ILE A 135 14.28 -9.65 -3.16
C ILE A 135 13.67 -10.99 -3.57
N ALA A 136 13.80 -11.34 -4.84
CA ALA A 136 13.28 -12.61 -5.35
C ALA A 136 13.98 -13.81 -4.68
N ASN A 137 13.19 -14.83 -4.29
CA ASN A 137 13.71 -16.02 -3.61
C ASN A 137 14.57 -15.65 -2.38
N ILE A 138 14.10 -14.74 -1.56
CA ILE A 138 14.85 -14.19 -0.40
C ILE A 138 15.54 -15.27 0.44
N GLN A 139 14.92 -16.44 0.60
CA GLN A 139 15.44 -17.58 1.36
C GLN A 139 16.75 -18.16 0.78
N ASP A 140 17.04 -17.92 -0.49
CA ASP A 140 18.26 -18.40 -1.13
C ASP A 140 19.50 -17.72 -0.54
N LEU A 141 19.36 -16.51 -0.01
CA LEU A 141 20.47 -15.78 0.59
C LEU A 141 21.11 -16.50 1.79
N TRP A 142 20.31 -17.18 2.60
CA TRP A 142 20.84 -17.97 3.71
C TRP A 142 20.91 -19.46 3.41
N LEU A 143 19.99 -20.04 2.62
CA LEU A 143 19.98 -21.46 2.31
C LEU A 143 21.02 -21.87 1.28
N LYS A 144 21.24 -21.06 0.24
CA LYS A 144 22.18 -21.37 -0.86
C LYS A 144 23.48 -20.60 -0.74
N ASP A 145 23.40 -19.31 -0.46
CA ASP A 145 24.56 -18.41 -0.45
C ASP A 145 25.25 -18.40 0.91
N GLY A 146 24.59 -18.88 1.98
CA GLY A 146 25.15 -18.99 3.33
C GLY A 146 25.44 -17.63 3.97
N LEU A 147 24.73 -16.57 3.54
CA LEU A 147 24.89 -15.22 4.07
C LEU A 147 24.18 -15.09 5.44
N PRO A 148 24.69 -14.25 6.35
CA PRO A 148 24.06 -13.97 7.63
C PRO A 148 22.87 -13.02 7.44
N ILE A 149 21.87 -13.47 6.70
CA ILE A 149 20.68 -12.70 6.37
C ILE A 149 19.47 -13.41 6.93
N SER A 150 18.56 -12.66 7.53
CA SER A 150 17.27 -13.13 8.04
C SER A 150 16.15 -12.19 7.65
N THR A 151 14.92 -12.62 7.92
CA THR A 151 13.68 -11.86 7.71
C THR A 151 12.87 -11.83 8.99
N TYR A 152 11.81 -11.02 9.05
CA TYR A 152 11.00 -10.90 10.26
C TYR A 152 10.23 -12.18 10.63
N MET A 153 9.85 -12.99 9.64
CA MET A 153 9.24 -14.30 9.82
C MET A 153 10.18 -15.38 9.30
N ASP A 154 10.26 -16.52 10.00
CA ASP A 154 11.12 -17.66 9.65
C ASP A 154 10.59 -18.49 8.48
N GLU A 155 9.31 -18.31 8.13
CA GLU A 155 8.62 -19.05 7.08
C GLU A 155 7.91 -18.08 6.13
N ALA A 156 7.62 -18.56 4.92
CA ALA A 156 6.84 -17.79 3.95
C ALA A 156 5.50 -17.33 4.58
N PRO A 157 5.10 -16.10 4.33
CA PRO A 157 5.59 -15.16 3.32
C PRO A 157 6.77 -14.27 3.74
N TRP A 158 7.53 -14.63 4.74
CA TRP A 158 8.76 -13.99 5.27
C TRP A 158 8.55 -12.61 5.91
N GLY A 159 7.36 -12.05 5.84
CA GLY A 159 6.99 -10.76 6.41
C GLY A 159 5.49 -10.65 6.67
N ILE A 160 5.08 -9.61 7.39
CA ILE A 160 3.67 -9.34 7.73
C ILE A 160 3.00 -8.70 6.51
N CYS A 161 2.15 -9.48 5.81
CA CYS A 161 1.42 -9.01 4.64
C CYS A 161 0.21 -8.14 5.05
N VAL A 162 0.31 -6.84 4.85
CA VAL A 162 -0.70 -5.84 5.23
C VAL A 162 -0.96 -4.84 4.10
N ASN A 163 -0.62 -5.21 2.87
CA ASN A 163 -0.83 -4.40 1.68
C ASN A 163 -1.31 -5.29 0.54
N MET A 164 -2.15 -4.74 -0.34
CA MET A 164 -2.67 -5.41 -1.52
C MET A 164 -2.31 -4.62 -2.77
N PRO A 165 -1.19 -4.90 -3.43
CA PRO A 165 -0.94 -4.37 -4.76
C PRO A 165 -2.07 -4.74 -5.71
N THR A 166 -2.67 -3.71 -6.27
CA THR A 166 -3.95 -3.80 -6.98
C THR A 166 -3.79 -3.24 -8.39
N ALA A 167 -4.26 -3.98 -9.38
CA ALA A 167 -4.40 -3.51 -10.75
C ALA A 167 -5.72 -2.75 -10.88
N TYR A 168 -5.64 -1.47 -11.22
CA TYR A 168 -6.76 -0.59 -11.50
C TYR A 168 -7.08 -0.59 -12.98
N TYR A 169 -8.33 -0.59 -13.32
CA TYR A 169 -8.79 -0.27 -14.66
C TYR A 169 -9.02 1.23 -14.79
N ASN A 170 -8.55 1.83 -15.85
CA ASN A 170 -8.85 3.22 -16.18
C ASN A 170 -10.28 3.34 -16.70
N LEU A 171 -11.22 3.73 -15.84
CA LEU A 171 -12.63 3.83 -16.20
C LEU A 171 -12.99 5.12 -16.96
N ASP A 172 -12.04 6.01 -17.22
CA ASP A 172 -12.20 7.08 -18.21
C ASP A 172 -12.21 6.53 -19.64
N LYS A 173 -11.65 5.31 -19.85
CA LYS A 173 -11.64 4.63 -21.15
C LYS A 173 -12.99 3.94 -21.41
N PRO A 174 -13.72 4.28 -22.48
CA PRO A 174 -15.04 3.69 -22.75
C PRO A 174 -15.03 2.16 -22.79
N VAL A 175 -14.01 1.54 -23.37
CA VAL A 175 -13.86 0.08 -23.46
C VAL A 175 -13.82 -0.58 -22.08
N LEU A 176 -13.18 0.06 -21.10
CA LEU A 176 -13.05 -0.44 -19.73
C LEU A 176 -14.24 -0.14 -18.82
N GLN A 177 -15.24 0.60 -19.29
CA GLN A 177 -16.51 0.73 -18.59
C GLN A 177 -17.37 -0.56 -18.66
N ASN A 178 -17.04 -1.49 -19.56
CA ASN A 178 -17.71 -2.78 -19.65
C ASN A 178 -17.25 -3.71 -18.50
N ALA A 179 -18.14 -3.94 -17.52
CA ALA A 179 -17.85 -4.77 -16.35
C ALA A 179 -17.54 -6.24 -16.72
N ALA A 180 -18.15 -6.78 -17.78
CA ALA A 180 -17.87 -8.15 -18.22
C ALA A 180 -16.44 -8.28 -18.75
N LEU A 181 -15.93 -7.27 -19.49
CA LEU A 181 -14.54 -7.25 -19.91
C LEU A 181 -13.57 -7.23 -18.72
N ARG A 182 -13.81 -6.32 -17.76
CA ARG A 182 -12.97 -6.22 -16.56
C ARG A 182 -12.94 -7.54 -15.78
N LYS A 183 -14.13 -8.13 -15.55
CA LYS A 183 -14.26 -9.40 -14.84
C LYS A 183 -13.59 -10.54 -15.60
N ALA A 184 -13.72 -10.60 -16.91
CA ALA A 184 -13.11 -11.64 -17.73
C ALA A 184 -11.60 -11.61 -17.68
N ILE A 185 -10.98 -10.40 -17.73
CA ILE A 185 -9.55 -10.24 -17.55
C ILE A 185 -9.13 -10.75 -16.17
N ALA A 186 -9.83 -10.34 -15.10
CA ALA A 186 -9.53 -10.78 -13.73
C ALA A 186 -9.68 -12.31 -13.55
N LEU A 187 -10.64 -12.96 -14.21
CA LEU A 187 -10.81 -14.41 -14.21
C LEU A 187 -9.68 -15.15 -14.90
N ALA A 188 -9.13 -14.59 -15.98
CA ALA A 188 -8.10 -15.23 -16.80
C ALA A 188 -6.70 -15.17 -16.17
N VAL A 189 -6.44 -14.21 -15.25
CA VAL A 189 -5.13 -14.04 -14.60
C VAL A 189 -4.77 -15.25 -13.76
N ASP A 190 -3.55 -15.76 -13.94
CA ASP A 190 -2.96 -16.83 -13.14
C ASP A 190 -2.33 -16.27 -11.87
N TYR A 191 -3.11 -16.20 -10.79
CA TYR A 191 -2.65 -15.65 -9.51
C TYR A 191 -1.66 -16.58 -8.79
N ASP A 192 -1.75 -17.89 -8.99
CA ASP A 192 -0.78 -18.82 -8.43
C ASP A 192 0.59 -18.58 -9.08
N ALA A 193 0.63 -18.33 -10.39
CA ALA A 193 1.86 -17.92 -11.06
C ALA A 193 2.40 -16.57 -10.55
N ILE A 194 1.53 -15.61 -10.23
CA ILE A 194 1.96 -14.35 -9.59
C ILE A 194 2.62 -14.64 -8.24
N ILE A 195 1.99 -15.43 -7.38
CA ILE A 195 2.52 -15.76 -6.05
C ILE A 195 3.83 -16.52 -6.15
N GLN A 196 3.91 -17.51 -7.04
CA GLN A 196 5.10 -18.38 -7.15
C GLN A 196 6.25 -17.74 -7.93
N ASN A 197 5.97 -16.99 -9.00
CA ASN A 197 6.99 -16.51 -9.93
C ASN A 197 7.29 -15.02 -9.72
N ALA A 198 6.26 -14.15 -9.58
CA ALA A 198 6.48 -12.74 -9.35
C ALA A 198 6.87 -12.47 -7.89
N MET A 199 6.12 -13.04 -6.93
CA MET A 199 6.38 -12.86 -5.50
C MET A 199 7.34 -13.90 -4.91
N THR A 200 7.66 -14.96 -5.63
CA THR A 200 8.56 -16.03 -5.17
C THR A 200 8.18 -16.60 -3.78
N GLY A 201 6.87 -16.78 -3.56
CA GLY A 201 6.30 -17.29 -2.31
C GLY A 201 6.15 -16.25 -1.18
N GLN A 202 6.42 -14.97 -1.45
CA GLN A 202 6.31 -13.90 -0.44
C GLN A 202 4.90 -13.28 -0.38
N SER A 203 3.88 -14.08 -0.62
CA SER A 203 2.47 -13.69 -0.54
C SER A 203 1.62 -14.88 -0.09
N PRO A 204 0.62 -14.69 0.78
CA PRO A 204 -0.47 -15.66 0.96
C PRO A 204 -1.23 -15.86 -0.36
N SER A 205 -1.86 -17.02 -0.52
CA SER A 205 -2.70 -17.32 -1.67
C SER A 205 -4.12 -16.79 -1.54
N PHE A 206 -4.80 -16.55 -2.66
CA PHE A 206 -6.23 -16.23 -2.64
C PHE A 206 -7.12 -17.45 -2.33
N ALA A 207 -6.56 -18.63 -2.26
CA ALA A 207 -7.24 -19.82 -1.73
C ALA A 207 -7.31 -19.78 -0.20
N ASP A 208 -6.26 -19.27 0.45
CA ASP A 208 -6.19 -19.15 1.91
C ASP A 208 -6.89 -17.88 2.41
N VAL A 209 -6.80 -16.80 1.63
CA VAL A 209 -7.41 -15.50 1.96
C VAL A 209 -8.34 -15.08 0.83
N PRO A 210 -9.67 -15.19 1.01
CA PRO A 210 -10.64 -14.83 -0.02
C PRO A 210 -10.51 -13.37 -0.48
N ARG A 211 -10.79 -13.15 -1.76
CA ARG A 211 -10.76 -11.81 -2.36
C ARG A 211 -11.76 -10.89 -1.69
N SER A 212 -11.31 -9.72 -1.35
CA SER A 212 -12.13 -8.68 -0.76
C SER A 212 -11.42 -7.32 -0.87
N LEU A 213 -11.89 -6.35 -0.12
CA LEU A 213 -11.26 -5.05 0.11
C LEU A 213 -10.36 -5.07 1.37
N MET A 214 -10.20 -6.23 2.00
CA MET A 214 -9.57 -6.38 3.31
C MET A 214 -8.20 -7.07 3.19
N ASN A 215 -7.25 -6.62 4.00
CA ASN A 215 -5.96 -7.27 4.16
C ASN A 215 -6.11 -8.69 4.75
N PRO A 216 -5.11 -9.56 4.58
CA PRO A 216 -5.14 -10.94 5.10
C PRO A 216 -4.93 -11.04 6.62
N THR A 217 -5.29 -10.00 7.38
CA THR A 217 -5.24 -10.02 8.84
C THR A 217 -6.56 -10.54 9.42
N ALA A 218 -6.50 -11.30 10.50
CA ALA A 218 -7.69 -11.89 11.11
C ALA A 218 -8.74 -10.84 11.50
N GLY A 219 -8.30 -9.67 11.98
CA GLY A 219 -9.18 -8.56 12.35
C GLY A 219 -9.96 -8.01 11.17
N GLU A 220 -9.28 -7.73 10.05
CA GLU A 220 -9.94 -7.21 8.86
C GLU A 220 -10.82 -8.25 8.19
N GLN A 221 -10.37 -9.51 8.10
CA GLN A 221 -11.16 -10.60 7.54
C GLN A 221 -12.45 -10.89 8.35
N ALA A 222 -12.52 -10.50 9.62
CA ALA A 222 -13.74 -10.62 10.44
C ALA A 222 -14.78 -9.53 10.17
N THR A 223 -14.41 -8.44 9.45
CA THR A 223 -15.28 -7.27 9.24
C THR A 223 -16.43 -7.52 8.28
N PHE A 224 -16.37 -8.54 7.43
CA PHE A 224 -17.43 -8.87 6.45
C PHE A 224 -17.87 -10.32 6.53
N ASP A 225 -18.96 -10.68 5.87
CA ASP A 225 -19.50 -12.03 5.81
C ASP A 225 -18.94 -12.80 4.60
N HIS A 226 -18.01 -13.72 4.85
CA HIS A 226 -17.38 -14.56 3.82
C HIS A 226 -18.39 -15.45 3.09
N GLU A 227 -19.42 -15.94 3.78
CA GLU A 227 -20.45 -16.78 3.16
C GLU A 227 -21.30 -16.00 2.16
N ALA A 228 -21.58 -14.72 2.47
CA ALA A 228 -22.36 -13.85 1.59
C ALA A 228 -21.63 -13.45 0.28
N VAL A 229 -20.30 -13.63 0.23
CA VAL A 229 -19.48 -13.26 -0.94
C VAL A 229 -18.84 -14.46 -1.63
N LYS A 230 -19.07 -15.70 -1.17
CA LYS A 230 -18.41 -16.89 -1.68
C LYS A 230 -18.64 -17.15 -3.17
N ASP A 231 -19.86 -16.87 -3.65
CA ASP A 231 -20.23 -17.11 -5.05
C ASP A 231 -19.71 -16.00 -5.99
N LEU A 232 -19.13 -14.93 -5.44
CA LEU A 232 -18.47 -13.84 -6.17
C LEU A 232 -16.95 -14.07 -6.30
N GLN A 233 -16.41 -15.05 -5.58
CA GLN A 233 -14.99 -15.40 -5.61
C GLN A 233 -14.58 -16.00 -6.96
N TRP A 234 -13.30 -15.86 -7.29
CA TRP A 234 -12.67 -16.53 -8.43
C TRP A 234 -11.24 -16.93 -8.08
N ALA A 235 -10.84 -18.09 -8.56
CA ALA A 235 -9.46 -18.60 -8.34
C ALA A 235 -8.45 -17.93 -9.30
N GLY A 236 -8.87 -17.64 -10.51
CA GLY A 236 -8.01 -17.24 -11.62
C GLY A 236 -7.65 -18.40 -12.53
N ASP A 237 -6.87 -18.13 -13.57
CA ASP A 237 -6.49 -19.06 -14.65
C ASP A 237 -7.70 -19.76 -15.31
N ASP A 238 -8.86 -19.13 -15.26
CA ASP A 238 -10.11 -19.63 -15.81
C ASP A 238 -10.47 -18.94 -17.14
N ALA A 239 -9.64 -19.20 -18.15
CA ALA A 239 -9.87 -18.67 -19.49
C ALA A 239 -11.21 -19.15 -20.08
N ALA A 240 -11.69 -20.34 -19.73
CA ALA A 240 -12.94 -20.88 -20.27
C ALA A 240 -14.15 -20.07 -19.79
N SER A 241 -14.25 -19.79 -18.49
CA SER A 241 -15.32 -18.93 -17.95
C SER A 241 -15.19 -17.48 -18.44
N ALA A 242 -13.97 -16.97 -18.56
CA ALA A 242 -13.72 -15.62 -19.09
C ALA A 242 -14.19 -15.49 -20.54
N ILE A 243 -13.87 -16.45 -21.40
CA ILE A 243 -14.33 -16.52 -22.80
C ILE A 243 -15.85 -16.58 -22.87
N ALA A 244 -16.48 -17.46 -22.08
CA ALA A 244 -17.94 -17.59 -22.06
C ALA A 244 -18.63 -16.28 -21.62
N MET A 245 -18.03 -15.55 -20.67
CA MET A 245 -18.52 -14.25 -20.21
C MET A 245 -18.41 -13.19 -21.31
N LEU A 246 -17.28 -13.11 -22.02
CA LEU A 246 -17.07 -12.20 -23.15
C LEU A 246 -18.06 -12.50 -24.28
N ASP A 247 -18.24 -13.78 -24.64
CA ASP A 247 -19.21 -14.20 -25.67
C ASP A 247 -20.64 -13.81 -25.30
N ALA A 248 -21.03 -14.01 -24.03
CA ALA A 248 -22.35 -13.61 -23.53
C ALA A 248 -22.56 -12.07 -23.53
N ALA A 249 -21.48 -11.31 -23.38
CA ALA A 249 -21.49 -9.85 -23.48
C ALA A 249 -21.43 -9.33 -24.93
N GLY A 250 -21.31 -10.21 -25.92
CA GLY A 250 -21.17 -9.86 -27.33
C GLY A 250 -19.78 -9.31 -27.71
N ILE A 251 -18.80 -9.53 -26.86
CA ILE A 251 -17.39 -9.15 -27.10
C ILE A 251 -16.73 -10.34 -27.82
N VAL A 252 -16.72 -10.31 -29.14
CA VAL A 252 -16.27 -11.40 -30.01
C VAL A 252 -15.32 -10.86 -31.09
N ASP A 253 -14.50 -11.75 -31.64
CA ASP A 253 -13.72 -11.45 -32.82
C ASP A 253 -14.68 -11.33 -34.04
N THR A 254 -14.85 -10.13 -34.57
CA THR A 254 -15.82 -9.85 -35.64
C THR A 254 -15.21 -9.85 -37.02
N ASP A 255 -13.89 -9.68 -37.13
CA ASP A 255 -13.16 -9.62 -38.41
C ASP A 255 -12.26 -10.83 -38.69
N GLY A 256 -12.05 -11.71 -37.70
CA GLY A 256 -11.31 -12.95 -37.81
C GLY A 256 -9.79 -12.77 -37.67
N ASP A 257 -9.33 -11.68 -37.03
CA ASP A 257 -7.90 -11.42 -36.82
C ASP A 257 -7.33 -12.17 -35.60
N GLY A 258 -8.19 -12.82 -34.81
CA GLY A 258 -7.83 -13.59 -33.62
C GLY A 258 -7.98 -12.78 -32.30
N TRP A 259 -8.37 -11.54 -32.37
CA TRP A 259 -8.60 -10.66 -31.22
C TRP A 259 -10.09 -10.30 -31.12
N ARG A 260 -10.53 -9.99 -29.92
CA ARG A 260 -11.93 -9.59 -29.67
C ARG A 260 -12.13 -8.11 -29.89
N ASP A 261 -13.36 -7.76 -30.31
CA ASP A 261 -13.77 -6.41 -30.64
C ASP A 261 -14.85 -5.90 -29.69
N ILE A 262 -14.87 -4.58 -29.52
CA ILE A 262 -16.01 -3.81 -29.00
C ILE A 262 -16.34 -2.74 -30.06
N ASP A 263 -17.61 -2.67 -30.46
CA ASP A 263 -18.10 -1.71 -31.50
C ASP A 263 -17.34 -1.83 -32.84
N GLY A 264 -16.81 -3.01 -33.14
CA GLY A 264 -16.05 -3.30 -34.35
C GLY A 264 -14.59 -2.84 -34.32
N GLU A 265 -14.09 -2.44 -33.16
CA GLU A 265 -12.70 -2.06 -32.96
C GLU A 265 -12.02 -3.10 -32.05
N LYS A 266 -10.84 -3.55 -32.48
CA LYS A 266 -10.00 -4.48 -31.70
C LYS A 266 -9.74 -3.92 -30.30
N ILE A 267 -9.89 -4.76 -29.26
CA ILE A 267 -9.50 -4.41 -27.91
C ILE A 267 -7.98 -4.56 -27.77
N SER A 268 -7.30 -3.41 -27.62
CA SER A 268 -5.87 -3.34 -27.36
C SER A 268 -5.62 -2.47 -26.14
N LEU A 269 -5.03 -3.06 -25.10
CA LEU A 269 -4.80 -2.43 -23.80
C LEU A 269 -3.33 -2.45 -23.45
N ASN A 270 -2.90 -1.53 -22.57
CA ASN A 270 -1.60 -1.61 -21.92
C ASN A 270 -1.72 -1.86 -20.42
N ALA A 271 -0.77 -2.62 -19.89
CA ALA A 271 -0.66 -2.95 -18.47
C ALA A 271 0.63 -2.36 -17.90
N CYS A 272 0.52 -1.46 -16.92
CA CYS A 272 1.60 -0.58 -16.52
C CYS A 272 1.92 -0.67 -15.03
N CYS A 273 3.21 -0.57 -14.70
CA CYS A 273 3.72 -0.35 -13.35
C CYS A 273 5.10 0.32 -13.42
N PRO A 274 5.65 0.82 -12.30
CA PRO A 274 6.97 1.45 -12.31
C PRO A 274 8.10 0.49 -12.73
N ASN A 275 9.04 1.01 -13.52
CA ASN A 275 10.27 0.32 -13.84
C ASN A 275 11.08 0.01 -12.57
N GLY A 276 11.77 -1.15 -12.53
CA GLY A 276 12.60 -1.57 -11.41
C GLY A 276 11.85 -2.20 -10.22
N TRP A 277 10.52 -2.16 -10.21
CA TRP A 277 9.68 -2.86 -9.23
C TRP A 277 9.39 -4.28 -9.75
N THR A 278 10.37 -5.15 -9.58
CA THR A 278 10.45 -6.43 -10.31
C THR A 278 9.30 -7.39 -10.01
N ASP A 279 8.76 -7.38 -8.79
CA ASP A 279 7.56 -8.12 -8.40
C ASP A 279 6.32 -7.64 -9.19
N TRP A 280 6.15 -6.32 -9.31
CA TRP A 280 5.03 -5.73 -10.05
C TRP A 280 5.18 -5.93 -11.56
N MET A 281 6.39 -5.74 -12.09
CA MET A 281 6.66 -5.96 -13.52
C MET A 281 6.32 -7.39 -13.94
N ALA A 282 6.78 -8.38 -13.18
CA ALA A 282 6.48 -9.78 -13.46
C ALA A 282 4.98 -10.10 -13.33
N ALA A 283 4.27 -9.49 -12.37
CA ALA A 283 2.83 -9.64 -12.23
C ALA A 283 2.08 -9.06 -13.44
N MET A 284 2.49 -7.88 -13.96
CA MET A 284 1.84 -7.27 -15.13
C MET A 284 2.11 -8.06 -16.43
N GLU A 285 3.27 -8.70 -16.56
CA GLU A 285 3.52 -9.65 -17.66
C GLU A 285 2.58 -10.86 -17.62
N ILE A 286 2.26 -11.37 -16.41
CA ILE A 286 1.27 -12.44 -16.24
C ILE A 286 -0.14 -11.94 -16.58
N VAL A 287 -0.49 -10.71 -16.23
CA VAL A 287 -1.77 -10.09 -16.65
C VAL A 287 -1.85 -9.98 -18.17
N ALA A 288 -0.78 -9.55 -18.83
CA ALA A 288 -0.73 -9.47 -20.30
C ALA A 288 -0.91 -10.85 -20.95
N ALA A 289 -0.19 -11.85 -20.45
CA ALA A 289 -0.32 -13.24 -20.94
C ALA A 289 -1.74 -13.81 -20.73
N ALA A 290 -2.45 -13.40 -19.67
CA ALA A 290 -3.84 -13.78 -19.45
C ALA A 290 -4.78 -13.20 -20.52
N GLY A 291 -4.52 -11.99 -20.99
CA GLY A 291 -5.25 -11.37 -22.10
C GLY A 291 -5.20 -12.21 -23.38
N GLU A 292 -4.02 -12.70 -23.76
CA GLU A 292 -3.86 -13.56 -24.94
C GLU A 292 -4.73 -14.82 -24.88
N LYS A 293 -4.85 -15.45 -23.69
CA LYS A 293 -5.65 -16.65 -23.47
C LYS A 293 -7.15 -16.44 -23.81
N ILE A 294 -7.62 -15.21 -23.74
CA ILE A 294 -9.04 -14.84 -23.91
C ILE A 294 -9.29 -13.98 -25.15
N GLY A 295 -8.27 -13.80 -25.99
CA GLY A 295 -8.36 -13.00 -27.22
C GLY A 295 -8.39 -11.49 -26.99
N ILE A 296 -7.80 -10.99 -25.90
CA ILE A 296 -7.62 -9.56 -25.61
C ILE A 296 -6.12 -9.24 -25.72
N GLU A 297 -5.76 -8.30 -26.58
CA GLU A 297 -4.37 -7.83 -26.65
C GLU A 297 -4.06 -6.94 -25.45
N ILE A 298 -3.08 -7.36 -24.63
CA ILE A 298 -2.57 -6.57 -23.51
C ILE A 298 -1.05 -6.51 -23.63
N THR A 299 -0.50 -5.31 -23.80
CA THR A 299 0.95 -5.07 -23.81
C THR A 299 1.41 -4.52 -22.47
N THR A 300 2.69 -4.68 -22.13
CA THR A 300 3.26 -4.13 -20.89
C THR A 300 4.06 -2.87 -21.15
N GLU A 301 4.02 -1.93 -20.20
CA GLU A 301 4.82 -0.71 -20.22
C GLU A 301 5.32 -0.40 -18.80
N PHE A 302 6.62 -0.08 -18.68
CA PHE A 302 7.27 0.14 -17.38
C PHE A 302 8.00 1.48 -17.37
N PRO A 303 7.28 2.61 -17.18
CA PRO A 303 7.89 3.93 -17.09
C PRO A 303 8.63 4.13 -15.76
N GLU A 304 9.53 5.11 -15.75
CA GLU A 304 10.17 5.55 -14.51
C GLU A 304 9.13 6.07 -13.49
N TRP A 305 9.38 5.84 -12.20
CA TRP A 305 8.45 6.22 -11.13
C TRP A 305 7.99 7.69 -11.20
N SER A 306 8.91 8.62 -11.47
CA SER A 306 8.59 10.05 -11.55
C SER A 306 7.59 10.40 -12.65
N VAL A 307 7.61 9.65 -13.76
CA VAL A 307 6.64 9.78 -14.87
C VAL A 307 5.34 9.08 -14.48
N TYR A 308 5.45 7.83 -14.03
CA TYR A 308 4.31 7.00 -13.65
C TYR A 308 3.38 7.68 -12.66
N GLN A 309 3.93 8.14 -11.52
CA GLN A 309 3.15 8.81 -10.48
C GLN A 309 2.40 10.04 -10.99
N THR A 310 3.03 10.83 -11.88
CA THR A 310 2.40 12.03 -12.43
C THR A 310 1.17 11.69 -13.27
N VAL A 311 1.23 10.58 -14.03
CA VAL A 311 0.11 10.13 -14.86
C VAL A 311 -1.02 9.57 -14.00
N VAL A 312 -0.71 8.64 -13.09
CA VAL A 312 -1.76 7.94 -12.30
C VAL A 312 -2.45 8.83 -11.27
N THR A 313 -1.82 9.95 -10.86
CA THR A 313 -2.42 10.90 -9.91
C THR A 313 -3.07 12.11 -10.60
N ALA A 314 -3.06 12.20 -11.91
CA ALA A 314 -3.70 13.29 -12.64
C ALA A 314 -5.24 13.21 -12.52
N ALA A 315 -5.90 14.36 -12.63
CA ALA A 315 -7.37 14.46 -12.61
C ALA A 315 -8.05 13.63 -13.72
N THR A 316 -7.36 13.42 -14.82
CA THR A 316 -7.73 12.50 -15.90
C THR A 316 -6.45 11.98 -16.55
N GLN A 317 -6.47 10.74 -17.03
CA GLN A 317 -5.33 10.20 -17.76
C GLN A 317 -5.82 9.31 -18.90
N ASP A 318 -5.09 9.31 -20.01
CA ASP A 318 -5.39 8.55 -21.22
C ASP A 318 -4.26 7.61 -21.65
N GLN A 319 -3.18 7.54 -20.86
CA GLN A 319 -1.97 6.80 -21.22
C GLN A 319 -2.04 5.33 -20.82
N TYR A 320 -2.54 5.03 -19.58
CA TYR A 320 -2.58 3.67 -19.06
C TYR A 320 -4.00 3.14 -19.01
N ASP A 321 -4.18 1.88 -19.39
CA ASP A 321 -5.46 1.17 -19.37
C ASP A 321 -5.62 0.33 -18.09
N ILE A 322 -4.59 -0.44 -17.74
CA ILE A 322 -4.50 -1.24 -16.52
C ILE A 322 -3.20 -0.83 -15.82
N PHE A 323 -3.25 -0.44 -14.56
CA PHE A 323 -2.06 0.04 -13.87
C PHE A 323 -2.08 -0.31 -12.39
N MET A 324 -0.89 -0.54 -11.81
CA MET A 324 -0.78 -0.96 -10.41
C MET A 324 -0.61 0.22 -9.46
N MET A 325 -1.36 0.15 -8.36
CA MET A 325 -1.11 0.96 -7.16
C MET A 325 -1.26 0.07 -5.93
N TRP A 326 -0.81 0.57 -4.79
CA TRP A 326 -0.95 -0.12 -3.50
C TRP A 326 -2.29 0.19 -2.83
N THR A 327 -2.58 -0.50 -1.74
CA THR A 327 -3.63 -0.12 -0.79
C THR A 327 -3.01 0.30 0.55
N ASP A 328 -3.78 1.01 1.36
CA ASP A 328 -3.33 1.38 2.70
C ASP A 328 -3.08 0.14 3.57
N SER A 329 -2.11 0.27 4.48
CA SER A 329 -1.71 -0.75 5.43
C SER A 329 -2.80 -1.02 6.47
N ALA A 330 -2.61 -2.03 7.31
CA ALA A 330 -3.53 -2.33 8.40
C ALA A 330 -3.43 -1.29 9.54
N ALA A 331 -4.55 -0.66 9.86
CA ALA A 331 -4.75 0.18 11.03
C ALA A 331 -6.24 0.08 11.44
N PRO A 332 -6.63 0.49 12.65
CA PRO A 332 -8.02 0.32 13.12
C PRO A 332 -9.10 0.92 12.22
N THR A 333 -8.77 1.99 11.49
CA THR A 333 -9.69 2.66 10.55
C THR A 333 -9.52 2.22 9.11
N GLN A 334 -8.51 1.48 8.79
CA GLN A 334 -8.14 1.17 7.41
C GLN A 334 -9.13 0.28 6.65
N PRO A 335 -9.94 -0.60 7.27
CA PRO A 335 -11.04 -1.23 6.54
C PRO A 335 -11.95 -0.20 5.85
N TRP A 336 -12.36 0.87 6.55
CA TRP A 336 -13.10 1.98 5.94
C TRP A 336 -12.25 2.79 4.98
N GLY A 337 -11.03 3.16 5.37
CA GLY A 337 -10.08 3.91 4.55
C GLY A 337 -9.84 3.23 3.21
N ARG A 338 -9.68 1.89 3.21
CA ARG A 338 -9.45 1.10 2.00
C ARG A 338 -10.68 0.98 1.12
N VAL A 339 -11.90 0.83 1.71
CA VAL A 339 -13.15 0.90 0.93
C VAL A 339 -13.26 2.25 0.23
N ARG A 340 -12.96 3.35 0.94
CA ARG A 340 -12.90 4.70 0.40
C ARG A 340 -11.82 4.84 -0.67
N GLN A 341 -10.61 4.37 -0.39
CA GLN A 341 -9.48 4.42 -1.33
C GLN A 341 -9.76 3.70 -2.65
N LEU A 342 -10.49 2.58 -2.61
CA LEU A 342 -10.74 1.77 -3.80
C LEU A 342 -12.00 2.19 -4.57
N MET A 343 -12.99 2.85 -3.91
CA MET A 343 -14.31 3.02 -4.50
C MET A 343 -14.92 4.42 -4.36
N SER A 344 -14.36 5.36 -3.58
CA SER A 344 -15.01 6.66 -3.39
C SER A 344 -14.96 7.53 -4.64
N SER A 345 -16.12 8.00 -5.10
CA SER A 345 -16.20 8.93 -6.22
C SER A 345 -15.68 10.34 -5.90
N GLU A 346 -15.44 10.67 -4.62
CA GLU A 346 -14.85 11.96 -4.22
C GLU A 346 -13.46 12.22 -4.77
N PHE A 347 -12.73 11.15 -5.14
CA PHE A 347 -11.39 11.22 -5.70
C PHE A 347 -11.35 11.36 -7.21
N VAL A 348 -12.49 11.16 -7.89
CA VAL A 348 -12.58 11.25 -9.35
C VAL A 348 -12.38 12.69 -9.81
N GLY A 349 -11.47 12.91 -10.75
CA GLY A 349 -11.17 14.22 -11.30
C GLY A 349 -10.38 15.15 -10.38
N VAL A 350 -9.73 14.63 -9.35
CA VAL A 350 -8.88 15.39 -8.42
C VAL A 350 -7.44 15.38 -8.91
N GLU A 351 -6.89 16.57 -9.19
CA GLU A 351 -5.48 16.72 -9.61
C GLU A 351 -4.51 16.42 -8.46
N GLY A 352 -3.46 15.66 -8.74
CA GLY A 352 -2.47 15.26 -7.75
C GLY A 352 -3.06 14.34 -6.67
N ASN A 353 -3.99 13.47 -7.04
CA ASN A 353 -4.70 12.58 -6.14
C ASN A 353 -3.80 11.43 -5.64
N TRP A 354 -3.39 11.52 -4.38
CA TRP A 354 -2.68 10.45 -3.67
C TRP A 354 -3.59 9.62 -2.75
N SER A 355 -4.89 9.98 -2.69
CA SER A 355 -5.81 9.38 -1.71
C SER A 355 -6.48 8.10 -2.19
N GLY A 356 -6.52 7.83 -3.49
CA GLY A 356 -7.09 6.59 -4.02
C GLY A 356 -8.03 6.76 -5.20
N ASN A 357 -8.77 5.71 -5.52
CA ASN A 357 -9.67 5.56 -6.66
C ASN A 357 -9.07 6.07 -7.99
N TRP A 358 -7.81 5.71 -8.19
CA TRP A 358 -7.04 6.13 -9.36
C TRP A 358 -7.62 5.63 -10.70
N GLY A 359 -8.48 4.60 -10.64
CA GLY A 359 -9.22 4.09 -11.79
C GLY A 359 -10.52 4.84 -12.09
N HIS A 360 -10.88 5.85 -11.30
CA HIS A 360 -12.06 6.69 -11.48
C HIS A 360 -13.40 5.93 -11.43
N PHE A 361 -13.50 4.93 -10.55
CA PHE A 361 -14.75 4.23 -10.30
C PHE A 361 -15.79 5.15 -9.66
N SER A 362 -17.05 5.04 -10.07
CA SER A 362 -18.16 5.79 -9.48
C SER A 362 -19.37 4.87 -9.31
N ASN A 363 -19.82 4.76 -8.07
CA ASN A 363 -21.01 3.99 -7.73
C ASN A 363 -21.72 4.64 -6.54
N ALA A 364 -22.94 5.15 -6.77
CA ALA A 364 -23.68 5.90 -5.76
C ALA A 364 -23.92 5.08 -4.48
N ARG A 365 -24.13 3.76 -4.59
CA ARG A 365 -24.34 2.91 -3.40
C ARG A 365 -23.03 2.72 -2.61
N ALA A 366 -21.90 2.59 -3.29
CA ALA A 366 -20.60 2.56 -2.63
C ALA A 366 -20.34 3.86 -1.85
N ASP A 367 -20.64 5.02 -2.44
CA ASP A 367 -20.50 6.32 -1.77
C ASP A 367 -21.41 6.43 -0.53
N GLU A 368 -22.66 5.95 -0.61
CA GLU A 368 -23.58 5.88 0.55
C GLU A 368 -23.00 5.00 1.68
N ILE A 369 -22.43 3.83 1.35
CA ILE A 369 -21.81 2.93 2.32
C ILE A 369 -20.59 3.59 2.96
N ILE A 370 -19.73 4.21 2.15
CA ILE A 370 -18.53 4.93 2.64
C ILE A 370 -18.92 6.05 3.60
N ALA A 371 -20.00 6.76 3.33
CA ALA A 371 -20.51 7.81 4.20
C ALA A 371 -21.16 7.26 5.50
N ALA A 372 -21.78 6.07 5.45
CA ALA A 372 -22.49 5.48 6.57
C ALA A 372 -21.56 4.82 7.60
N ILE A 373 -20.51 4.08 7.13
CA ILE A 373 -19.62 3.31 8.00
C ILE A 373 -19.05 4.13 9.17
N PRO A 374 -18.56 5.36 9.00
CA PRO A 374 -17.93 6.11 10.10
C PRO A 374 -18.84 6.43 11.27
N SER A 375 -20.15 6.47 11.06
CA SER A 375 -21.14 6.78 12.12
C SER A 375 -21.93 5.56 12.59
N GLU A 376 -21.72 4.39 11.99
CA GLU A 376 -22.41 3.16 12.43
C GLU A 376 -21.77 2.61 13.71
N THR A 377 -22.58 2.32 14.71
CA THR A 377 -22.15 1.82 16.01
C THR A 377 -22.66 0.40 16.33
N ASP A 378 -23.62 -0.09 15.55
CA ASP A 378 -24.10 -1.46 15.66
C ASP A 378 -23.16 -2.39 14.85
N GLU A 379 -22.53 -3.36 15.52
CA GLU A 379 -21.57 -4.28 14.91
C GLU A 379 -22.17 -5.10 13.76
N ALA A 380 -23.44 -5.50 13.87
CA ALA A 380 -24.08 -6.29 12.83
C ALA A 380 -24.42 -5.43 11.60
N ALA A 381 -24.85 -4.19 11.81
CA ALA A 381 -25.08 -3.22 10.74
C ALA A 381 -23.76 -2.83 10.07
N LEU A 382 -22.71 -2.58 10.84
CA LEU A 382 -21.36 -2.29 10.33
C LEU A 382 -20.84 -3.46 9.46
N LYS A 383 -20.97 -4.69 9.93
CA LYS A 383 -20.59 -5.88 9.17
C LYS A 383 -21.40 -6.02 7.89
N ALA A 384 -22.69 -5.67 7.90
CA ALA A 384 -23.52 -5.68 6.71
C ALA A 384 -23.06 -4.64 5.67
N LEU A 385 -22.69 -3.43 6.11
CA LEU A 385 -22.16 -2.39 5.22
C LEU A 385 -20.83 -2.82 4.56
N TYR A 386 -19.90 -3.37 5.34
CA TYR A 386 -18.65 -3.90 4.76
C TYR A 386 -18.90 -5.08 3.81
N THR A 387 -19.84 -5.97 4.15
CA THR A 387 -20.19 -7.09 3.27
C THR A 387 -20.75 -6.58 1.93
N GLU A 388 -21.63 -5.60 1.96
CA GLU A 388 -22.19 -4.99 0.75
C GLU A 388 -21.11 -4.27 -0.07
N ALA A 389 -20.18 -3.55 0.58
CA ALA A 389 -19.04 -2.94 -0.10
C ALA A 389 -18.18 -3.98 -0.84
N VAL A 390 -17.88 -5.11 -0.21
CA VAL A 390 -17.16 -6.23 -0.83
C VAL A 390 -17.96 -6.83 -2.00
N GLN A 391 -19.30 -6.97 -1.86
CA GLN A 391 -20.14 -7.46 -2.94
C GLN A 391 -20.09 -6.54 -4.17
N ILE A 392 -20.19 -5.23 -3.97
CA ILE A 392 -20.08 -4.24 -5.06
C ILE A 392 -18.73 -4.37 -5.74
N TYR A 393 -17.64 -4.39 -4.96
CA TYR A 393 -16.29 -4.48 -5.48
C TYR A 393 -16.05 -5.74 -6.32
N LEU A 394 -16.47 -6.90 -5.82
CA LEU A 394 -16.30 -8.18 -6.50
C LEU A 394 -17.21 -8.36 -7.72
N THR A 395 -18.33 -7.62 -7.77
CA THR A 395 -19.28 -7.62 -8.90
C THR A 395 -18.83 -6.68 -10.00
N GLU A 396 -18.53 -5.43 -9.65
CA GLU A 396 -18.16 -4.38 -10.59
C GLU A 396 -16.70 -4.48 -11.07
N VAL A 397 -15.83 -5.06 -10.25
CA VAL A 397 -14.39 -5.22 -10.51
C VAL A 397 -13.76 -3.92 -11.05
N PRO A 398 -13.83 -2.80 -10.30
CA PRO A 398 -13.18 -1.57 -10.72
C PRO A 398 -11.65 -1.68 -10.72
N SER A 399 -11.16 -2.61 -9.94
CA SER A 399 -9.77 -3.01 -9.77
C SER A 399 -9.72 -4.44 -9.23
N PHE A 400 -8.55 -5.07 -9.23
CA PHE A 400 -8.39 -6.41 -8.67
C PHE A 400 -6.99 -6.58 -8.07
N SER A 401 -6.95 -7.10 -6.84
CA SER A 401 -5.69 -7.37 -6.16
C SER A 401 -4.95 -8.52 -6.84
N LEU A 402 -3.66 -8.33 -7.08
CA LEU A 402 -2.79 -9.32 -7.73
C LEU A 402 -2.07 -10.19 -6.71
N MET A 403 -1.78 -9.66 -5.53
CA MET A 403 -1.04 -10.32 -4.46
C MET A 403 -1.32 -9.66 -3.13
N TYR A 404 -0.86 -10.26 -2.06
CA TYR A 404 -0.66 -9.63 -0.76
C TYR A 404 0.83 -9.45 -0.53
N ARG A 405 1.26 -8.40 0.16
CA ARG A 405 2.67 -8.19 0.49
C ARG A 405 2.83 -7.41 1.79
N PRO A 406 4.02 -7.38 2.39
CA PRO A 406 4.34 -6.40 3.42
C PRO A 406 4.22 -4.97 2.87
N ASN A 407 3.90 -4.01 3.74
CA ASN A 407 3.96 -2.59 3.35
C ASN A 407 5.38 -2.23 2.90
N MET A 408 6.38 -2.61 3.72
CA MET A 408 7.79 -2.63 3.33
C MET A 408 8.35 -4.04 3.55
N PHE A 409 9.16 -4.52 2.62
CA PHE A 409 9.91 -5.75 2.84
C PHE A 409 10.94 -5.55 3.95
N HIS A 410 11.39 -6.63 4.56
CA HIS A 410 12.36 -6.58 5.63
C HIS A 410 13.31 -7.76 5.53
N ALA A 411 14.54 -7.47 5.11
CA ALA A 411 15.65 -8.40 5.16
C ALA A 411 16.82 -7.71 5.86
N VAL A 412 17.42 -8.37 6.83
CA VAL A 412 18.53 -7.84 7.61
C VAL A 412 19.81 -8.63 7.37
N ASN A 413 20.93 -7.93 7.26
CA ASN A 413 22.27 -8.52 7.20
C ASN A 413 22.92 -8.40 8.59
N GLU A 414 23.11 -9.53 9.26
CA GLU A 414 23.61 -9.61 10.63
C GLU A 414 25.12 -9.72 10.72
N SER A 415 25.86 -9.23 9.73
CA SER A 415 27.34 -9.23 9.78
C SER A 415 27.94 -8.16 10.70
N VAL A 416 27.22 -7.06 10.93
CA VAL A 416 27.65 -5.93 11.78
C VAL A 416 26.77 -5.79 13.01
N TRP A 417 25.47 -5.75 12.80
CA TRP A 417 24.47 -5.65 13.85
C TRP A 417 23.74 -6.98 14.00
N THR A 418 23.34 -7.32 15.22
CA THR A 418 22.50 -8.47 15.54
C THR A 418 21.41 -8.08 16.52
N ASN A 419 20.60 -9.05 16.93
CA ASN A 419 19.44 -8.86 17.81
C ASN A 419 18.32 -8.02 17.14
N PHE A 420 18.19 -8.10 15.81
CA PHE A 420 17.00 -7.57 15.14
C PHE A 420 15.74 -8.25 15.65
N PRO A 421 14.61 -7.54 15.74
CA PRO A 421 13.35 -8.17 16.14
C PRO A 421 12.86 -9.14 15.05
N ASP A 422 12.28 -10.26 15.52
CA ASP A 422 11.59 -11.22 14.66
C ASP A 422 10.23 -11.63 15.29
N ALA A 423 9.37 -12.29 14.51
CA ALA A 423 8.03 -12.67 14.92
C ALA A 423 8.01 -13.74 16.03
N SER A 424 9.10 -14.47 16.25
CA SER A 424 9.22 -15.61 17.16
C SER A 424 9.86 -15.26 18.49
N ASP A 425 10.53 -14.12 18.62
CA ASP A 425 11.36 -13.76 19.76
C ASP A 425 10.58 -13.36 21.05
N GLY A 426 9.26 -13.17 20.91
CA GLY A 426 8.36 -12.83 22.01
C GLY A 426 8.46 -11.39 22.54
N ARG A 427 9.32 -10.56 21.94
CA ARG A 427 9.45 -9.15 22.33
C ARG A 427 8.29 -8.29 21.84
N ASN A 428 7.58 -8.72 20.82
CA ASN A 428 6.52 -7.96 20.13
C ASN A 428 7.00 -6.60 19.57
N ILE A 429 8.26 -6.54 19.16
CA ILE A 429 8.82 -5.36 18.50
C ILE A 429 8.58 -5.49 17.00
N PRO A 430 8.04 -4.45 16.35
CA PRO A 430 7.84 -4.46 14.89
C PRO A 430 9.17 -4.60 14.12
N PRO A 431 9.11 -5.00 12.84
CA PRO A 431 10.30 -5.01 11.98
C PRO A 431 11.04 -3.68 11.98
N ALA A 432 12.37 -3.71 11.84
CA ALA A 432 13.20 -2.52 11.76
C ALA A 432 13.03 -1.82 10.40
N ILE A 433 11.87 -1.23 10.15
CA ILE A 433 11.54 -0.49 8.92
C ILE A 433 11.41 1.00 9.20
N CYS A 434 11.53 1.84 8.17
CA CYS A 434 11.55 3.29 8.31
C CYS A 434 10.19 3.98 8.11
N VAL A 435 9.09 3.24 8.12
CA VAL A 435 7.75 3.79 7.94
C VAL A 435 7.13 4.11 9.29
N ASP A 436 6.63 5.35 9.46
CA ASP A 436 5.86 5.80 10.61
C ASP A 436 6.49 5.50 11.99
N GLY A 437 7.82 5.47 12.05
CA GLY A 437 8.58 5.26 13.28
C GLY A 437 8.64 3.81 13.80
N TYR A 438 8.11 2.83 13.08
CA TYR A 438 8.16 1.43 13.51
C TYR A 438 9.57 0.91 13.79
N GLY A 439 10.57 1.36 13.03
CA GLY A 439 11.96 0.95 13.22
C GLY A 439 12.63 1.46 14.49
N ILE A 440 12.08 2.48 15.14
CA ILE A 440 12.71 3.14 16.31
C ILE A 440 12.91 2.16 17.47
N ALA A 441 11.90 1.36 17.81
CA ALA A 441 11.98 0.42 18.94
C ALA A 441 13.12 -0.59 18.76
N ALA A 442 13.29 -1.12 17.55
CA ALA A 442 14.36 -2.05 17.22
C ALA A 442 15.77 -1.47 17.48
N LEU A 443 15.96 -0.17 17.23
CA LEU A 443 17.26 0.49 17.38
C LEU A 443 17.78 0.53 18.82
N TYR A 444 16.92 0.35 19.81
CA TYR A 444 17.31 0.27 21.23
C TYR A 444 17.83 -1.12 21.62
N GLU A 445 17.48 -2.15 20.85
CA GLU A 445 17.75 -3.55 21.16
C GLU A 445 18.94 -4.11 20.33
N LEU A 446 19.43 -3.38 19.33
CA LEU A 446 20.53 -3.84 18.47
C LEU A 446 21.82 -4.02 19.26
N GLU A 447 22.60 -5.03 18.86
CA GLU A 447 23.92 -5.34 19.41
C GLU A 447 24.96 -5.40 18.29
N LEU A 448 26.21 -4.99 18.58
CA LEU A 448 27.31 -5.18 17.63
C LEU A 448 27.78 -6.63 17.69
N VAL A 449 27.98 -7.26 16.54
CA VAL A 449 28.55 -8.62 16.44
C VAL A 449 30.00 -8.66 17.01
N ASN A 450 30.75 -7.58 16.78
CA ASN A 450 32.08 -7.41 17.31
C ASN A 450 32.20 -6.03 17.97
N PRO A 451 31.90 -5.91 19.27
CA PRO A 451 31.88 -4.64 19.99
C PRO A 451 33.26 -4.02 20.20
#